data_fabf3dc2234843e146071d04c883aba5
#
_entry.id   fabf3dc2234843e146071d04c883aba5
#
_cell.length_a   1.000
_cell.length_b   1.000
_cell.length_c   1.000
_cell.angle_alpha   90.00
_cell.angle_beta   90.00
_cell.angle_gamma   90.00
#
_symmetry.space_group_name_H-M   'P 1'
#
loop_
_entity.id
_entity.type
_entity.pdbx_description
1 polymer ?
#
loop_
_entity_poly.entity_id
_entity_poly.type
_entity_poly.pdbx_seq_one_letter_code
_entity_poly.pdbx_strand_id
1 'polypeptide(L)'
;LNKPNQITFATFNLLNYLEPPNAYYDFENIYSFEEWQKKQHWMAEAIKSLDCDVIGFQEIFSSHSLEQLMKELGYPYFAVVDSAHVEDDYLYTSPVVGIASRYPIEKVQPVKPDLELLSAFNLSDSFSFNRTPVHATITLPHLGSTDCYVVHFKSQRPTEPKTEPLKSCSRSADKKPQSDTLVKLHQEQLGSWLSSVQRGLEAQMLHQYITNQRYQTDQPVVLMGDFNKPLFHDEFKGLLSYSLNRDEASRHWLSHFRLKDSWDLYHQLHEEDLLEQRKPTHYYGASGSVLDYILMSNEFDCQNSSSLMEISRYTVLDHHLINPSFEHDQFSTDHAIVAVTAHIREA
;
A
#
# COMPACT_ATOMS: atom_id res chain seq x y z
N LEU A 1 -0.98 -11.48 -24.19
CA LEU A 1 -1.82 -12.67 -24.39
C LEU A 1 -3.13 -12.45 -23.64
N ASN A 2 -4.26 -12.32 -24.36
CA ASN A 2 -5.57 -12.22 -23.71
C ASN A 2 -5.81 -13.50 -22.89
N LYS A 3 -5.91 -13.33 -21.57
CA LYS A 3 -6.39 -14.35 -20.64
C LYS A 3 -7.91 -14.15 -20.52
N PRO A 4 -8.75 -14.81 -21.33
CA PRO A 4 -10.14 -14.36 -21.52
C PRO A 4 -11.00 -14.42 -20.28
N ASN A 5 -10.58 -15.16 -19.23
CA ASN A 5 -11.42 -15.47 -18.07
C ASN A 5 -10.76 -15.11 -16.72
N GLN A 6 -9.65 -14.37 -16.71
CA GLN A 6 -8.96 -14.03 -15.46
C GLN A 6 -8.34 -12.64 -15.50
N ILE A 7 -8.18 -12.05 -14.33
CA ILE A 7 -7.50 -10.77 -14.11
C ILE A 7 -6.53 -10.96 -12.93
N THR A 8 -5.29 -10.49 -13.10
CA THR A 8 -4.27 -10.57 -12.05
C THR A 8 -3.92 -9.17 -11.56
N PHE A 9 -4.08 -8.94 -10.26
CA PHE A 9 -3.70 -7.72 -9.55
C PHE A 9 -2.41 -7.96 -8.77
N ALA A 10 -1.56 -6.93 -8.65
CA ALA A 10 -0.38 -7.01 -7.80
C ALA A 10 -0.14 -5.71 -7.03
N THR A 11 0.51 -5.81 -5.88
CA THR A 11 1.10 -4.68 -5.15
C THR A 11 2.60 -4.87 -5.04
N PHE A 12 3.35 -3.79 -5.27
CA PHE A 12 4.79 -3.83 -5.37
C PHE A 12 5.43 -2.56 -4.77
N ASN A 13 5.98 -2.68 -3.56
CA ASN A 13 6.84 -1.64 -2.99
C ASN A 13 8.22 -1.72 -3.65
N LEU A 14 8.67 -0.61 -4.25
CA LEU A 14 9.85 -0.55 -5.12
C LEU A 14 11.16 -0.29 -4.37
N LEU A 15 11.10 0.03 -3.08
CA LEU A 15 12.25 0.44 -2.28
C LEU A 15 13.03 1.60 -2.94
N ASN A 16 12.60 2.83 -2.67
CA ASN A 16 13.28 4.05 -3.10
C ASN A 16 13.57 4.12 -4.62
N TYR A 17 12.53 3.99 -5.44
CA TYR A 17 12.67 4.06 -6.89
C TYR A 17 12.98 5.49 -7.35
N LEU A 18 14.27 5.84 -7.34
CA LEU A 18 14.79 7.15 -7.73
C LEU A 18 15.93 7.04 -8.73
N GLU A 19 15.76 7.68 -9.89
CA GLU A 19 16.75 7.73 -10.95
C GLU A 19 17.95 8.61 -10.58
N PRO A 20 19.22 8.14 -10.79
CA PRO A 20 20.39 8.97 -10.59
C PRO A 20 20.38 10.18 -11.54
N PRO A 21 21.04 11.31 -11.18
CA PRO A 21 21.96 11.47 -10.04
C PRO A 21 21.30 11.94 -8.73
N ASN A 22 19.99 11.81 -8.60
CA ASN A 22 19.24 12.29 -7.44
C ASN A 22 19.48 11.43 -6.19
N ALA A 23 19.36 12.04 -5.01
CA ALA A 23 19.50 11.39 -3.70
C ALA A 23 18.14 11.21 -3.01
N TYR A 24 17.97 10.13 -2.25
CA TYR A 24 16.77 9.88 -1.45
C TYR A 24 17.08 9.91 0.04
N TYR A 25 16.30 10.68 0.78
CA TYR A 25 16.37 10.90 2.24
C TYR A 25 17.68 11.47 2.78
N ASP A 26 18.84 11.14 2.21
CA ASP A 26 20.15 11.61 2.59
C ASP A 26 21.02 11.80 1.34
N PHE A 27 21.90 12.80 1.33
CA PHE A 27 22.79 13.14 0.22
C PHE A 27 23.73 12.02 -0.23
N GLU A 28 23.99 11.06 0.65
CA GLU A 28 24.84 9.89 0.34
C GLU A 28 24.08 8.78 -0.40
N ASN A 29 22.75 8.79 -0.36
CA ASN A 29 21.92 7.74 -0.93
C ASN A 29 21.60 8.02 -2.41
N ILE A 30 22.54 7.73 -3.27
CA ILE A 30 22.43 7.92 -4.72
C ILE A 30 22.77 6.58 -5.39
N TYR A 31 21.89 6.09 -6.25
CA TYR A 31 22.24 4.98 -7.13
C TYR A 31 23.28 5.41 -8.17
N SER A 32 24.29 4.60 -8.39
CA SER A 32 25.09 4.70 -9.61
C SER A 32 24.21 4.29 -10.82
N PHE A 33 24.62 4.68 -12.02
CA PHE A 33 23.90 4.30 -13.23
C PHE A 33 23.82 2.78 -13.41
N GLU A 34 24.87 2.04 -13.05
CA GLU A 34 24.88 0.58 -13.12
C GLU A 34 23.91 -0.06 -12.12
N GLU A 35 23.88 0.42 -10.88
CA GLU A 35 22.93 -0.04 -9.84
C GLU A 35 21.49 0.21 -10.25
N TRP A 36 21.23 1.38 -10.80
CA TRP A 36 19.92 1.75 -11.34
C TRP A 36 19.47 0.81 -12.47
N GLN A 37 20.36 0.52 -13.42
CA GLN A 37 20.05 -0.44 -14.49
C GLN A 37 19.76 -1.84 -13.95
N LYS A 38 20.51 -2.31 -12.96
CA LYS A 38 20.26 -3.60 -12.30
C LYS A 38 18.91 -3.61 -11.60
N LYS A 39 18.55 -2.53 -10.89
CA LYS A 39 17.23 -2.37 -10.25
C LYS A 39 16.10 -2.43 -11.27
N GLN A 40 16.18 -1.66 -12.34
CA GLN A 40 15.18 -1.66 -13.40
C GLN A 40 15.05 -3.04 -14.08
N HIS A 41 16.18 -3.70 -14.33
CA HIS A 41 16.18 -5.03 -14.94
C HIS A 41 15.49 -6.06 -14.03
N TRP A 42 15.86 -6.08 -12.74
CA TRP A 42 15.24 -6.95 -11.74
C TRP A 42 13.71 -6.74 -11.66
N MET A 43 13.28 -5.49 -11.59
CA MET A 43 11.85 -5.14 -11.57
C MET A 43 11.13 -5.62 -12.84
N ALA A 44 11.74 -5.41 -14.01
CA ALA A 44 11.16 -5.85 -15.28
C ALA A 44 11.00 -7.36 -15.34
N GLU A 45 11.96 -8.14 -14.85
CA GLU A 45 11.87 -9.60 -14.79
C GLU A 45 10.80 -10.07 -13.79
N ALA A 46 10.73 -9.47 -12.61
CA ALA A 46 9.70 -9.76 -11.63
C ALA A 46 8.29 -9.50 -12.18
N ILE A 47 8.05 -8.36 -12.81
CA ILE A 47 6.77 -7.99 -13.43
C ILE A 47 6.41 -8.97 -14.56
N LYS A 48 7.35 -9.33 -15.43
CA LYS A 48 7.13 -10.31 -16.49
C LYS A 48 6.78 -11.68 -15.95
N SER A 49 7.45 -12.13 -14.89
CA SER A 49 7.22 -13.44 -14.28
C SER A 49 5.84 -13.59 -13.66
N LEU A 50 5.31 -12.52 -13.07
CA LEU A 50 3.98 -12.49 -12.46
C LEU A 50 2.85 -12.30 -13.48
N ASP A 51 3.15 -11.71 -14.64
CA ASP A 51 2.21 -11.45 -15.75
C ASP A 51 0.89 -10.83 -15.27
N CYS A 52 1.00 -9.77 -14.44
CA CYS A 52 -0.13 -9.07 -13.86
C CYS A 52 -0.83 -8.16 -14.88
N ASP A 53 -2.10 -7.85 -14.63
CA ASP A 53 -2.90 -6.95 -15.45
C ASP A 53 -2.99 -5.55 -14.89
N VAL A 54 -3.03 -5.43 -13.56
CA VAL A 54 -3.04 -4.17 -12.80
C VAL A 54 -2.03 -4.25 -11.68
N ILE A 55 -1.17 -3.24 -11.54
CA ILE A 55 -0.11 -3.19 -10.52
C ILE A 55 -0.17 -1.86 -9.77
N GLY A 56 -0.30 -1.93 -8.44
CA GLY A 56 -0.13 -0.80 -7.53
C GLY A 56 1.32 -0.73 -7.03
N PHE A 57 1.92 0.44 -7.16
CA PHE A 57 3.32 0.68 -6.77
C PHE A 57 3.44 1.61 -5.57
N GLN A 58 4.44 1.37 -4.73
CA GLN A 58 4.81 2.21 -3.61
C GLN A 58 6.29 2.62 -3.73
N GLU A 59 6.67 3.71 -3.04
CA GLU A 59 8.01 4.27 -3.00
C GLU A 59 8.54 4.79 -4.36
N ILE A 60 7.67 5.44 -5.11
CA ILE A 60 8.02 6.06 -6.39
C ILE A 60 8.53 7.49 -6.14
N PHE A 61 9.77 7.76 -6.51
CA PHE A 61 10.32 9.11 -6.63
C PHE A 61 10.40 9.55 -8.09
N SER A 62 10.78 8.63 -9.00
CA SER A 62 10.91 8.89 -10.44
C SER A 62 9.72 8.32 -11.22
N SER A 63 8.57 9.00 -11.13
CA SER A 63 7.33 8.55 -11.77
C SER A 63 7.42 8.46 -13.30
N HIS A 64 8.13 9.40 -13.94
CA HIS A 64 8.32 9.39 -15.39
C HIS A 64 9.14 8.19 -15.87
N SER A 65 10.24 7.88 -15.18
CA SER A 65 11.06 6.71 -15.50
C SER A 65 10.29 5.39 -15.31
N LEU A 66 9.45 5.31 -14.27
CA LEU A 66 8.57 4.15 -14.06
C LEU A 66 7.51 4.03 -15.17
N GLU A 67 6.90 5.14 -15.56
CA GLU A 67 5.92 5.15 -16.67
C GLU A 67 6.54 4.62 -17.97
N GLN A 68 7.77 5.04 -18.29
CA GLN A 68 8.48 4.55 -19.47
C GLN A 68 8.72 3.05 -19.39
N LEU A 69 9.26 2.56 -18.28
CA LEU A 69 9.47 1.13 -18.04
C LEU A 69 8.17 0.34 -18.17
N MET A 70 7.07 0.83 -17.61
CA MET A 70 5.79 0.15 -17.69
C MET A 70 5.25 0.09 -19.13
N LYS A 71 5.39 1.15 -19.92
CA LYS A 71 5.04 1.14 -21.35
C LYS A 71 5.82 0.09 -22.14
N GLU A 72 7.13 -0.02 -21.87
CA GLU A 72 7.98 -1.06 -22.51
C GLU A 72 7.54 -2.48 -22.11
N LEU A 73 7.03 -2.66 -20.89
CA LEU A 73 6.51 -3.93 -20.39
C LEU A 73 5.08 -4.25 -20.82
N GLY A 74 4.45 -3.39 -21.62
CA GLY A 74 3.10 -3.61 -22.15
C GLY A 74 1.96 -3.10 -21.27
N TYR A 75 2.24 -2.12 -20.40
CA TYR A 75 1.24 -1.40 -19.61
C TYR A 75 1.07 0.01 -20.17
N PRO A 76 0.14 0.23 -21.11
CA PRO A 76 -0.04 1.53 -21.77
C PRO A 76 -0.62 2.60 -20.85
N TYR A 77 -1.22 2.21 -19.73
CA TYR A 77 -1.84 3.13 -18.78
C TYR A 77 -1.06 3.14 -17.48
N PHE A 78 -0.58 4.32 -17.10
CA PHE A 78 0.12 4.58 -15.84
C PHE A 78 -0.37 5.90 -15.25
N ALA A 79 -0.52 5.95 -13.92
CA ALA A 79 -0.95 7.17 -13.24
C ALA A 79 -0.37 7.28 -11.83
N VAL A 80 -0.07 8.51 -11.47
CA VAL A 80 0.14 9.02 -10.10
C VAL A 80 -0.78 10.20 -9.88
N VAL A 81 -1.06 10.57 -8.63
CA VAL A 81 -1.94 11.71 -8.29
C VAL A 81 -1.21 12.81 -7.55
N ASP A 82 0.07 12.61 -7.28
CA ASP A 82 0.94 13.52 -6.57
C ASP A 82 2.34 13.49 -7.18
N SER A 83 3.20 14.41 -6.77
CA SER A 83 4.62 14.43 -7.12
C SER A 83 5.48 14.18 -5.89
N ALA A 84 6.59 13.46 -6.07
CA ALA A 84 7.56 13.27 -5.00
C ALA A 84 8.09 14.62 -4.51
N HIS A 85 8.21 14.78 -3.20
CA HIS A 85 8.76 16.01 -2.62
C HIS A 85 10.28 16.03 -2.79
N VAL A 86 10.79 17.16 -3.29
CA VAL A 86 12.23 17.38 -3.51
C VAL A 86 12.68 18.62 -2.76
N GLU A 87 13.82 18.50 -2.09
CA GLU A 87 14.55 19.58 -1.42
C GLU A 87 15.83 19.87 -2.19
N ASP A 88 16.23 21.14 -2.26
CA ASP A 88 17.47 21.59 -2.92
C ASP A 88 17.70 20.98 -4.34
N ASP A 89 16.61 20.84 -5.12
CA ASP A 89 16.55 20.38 -6.50
C ASP A 89 16.95 18.90 -6.74
N TYR A 90 17.51 18.18 -5.78
CA TYR A 90 17.97 16.82 -6.00
C TYR A 90 17.83 15.85 -4.80
N LEU A 91 17.47 16.31 -3.61
CA LEU A 91 17.22 15.47 -2.45
C LEU A 91 15.71 15.17 -2.32
N TYR A 92 15.33 13.94 -2.56
CA TYR A 92 13.94 13.50 -2.50
C TYR A 92 13.60 12.92 -1.14
N THR A 93 12.55 13.41 -0.48
CA THR A 93 12.22 13.05 0.90
C THR A 93 10.85 12.39 1.07
N SER A 94 9.96 12.50 0.08
CA SER A 94 8.62 11.90 0.15
C SER A 94 8.24 11.25 -1.17
N PRO A 95 8.23 9.89 -1.22
CA PRO A 95 7.78 9.17 -2.41
C PRO A 95 6.26 9.20 -2.56
N VAL A 96 5.79 8.88 -3.75
CA VAL A 96 4.37 8.74 -4.08
C VAL A 96 4.00 7.29 -4.34
N VAL A 97 2.69 7.04 -4.49
CA VAL A 97 2.14 5.78 -4.97
C VAL A 97 1.62 5.96 -6.40
N GLY A 98 1.58 4.87 -7.15
CA GLY A 98 1.13 4.87 -8.55
C GLY A 98 0.45 3.57 -8.94
N ILE A 99 -0.17 3.57 -10.11
CA ILE A 99 -0.86 2.42 -10.66
C ILE A 99 -0.53 2.27 -12.15
N ALA A 100 -0.27 1.04 -12.57
CA ALA A 100 -0.15 0.68 -13.98
C ALA A 100 -1.22 -0.34 -14.35
N SER A 101 -1.73 -0.25 -15.58
CA SER A 101 -2.76 -1.15 -16.09
C SER A 101 -2.55 -1.47 -17.56
N ARG A 102 -2.86 -2.72 -17.93
CA ARG A 102 -3.03 -3.14 -19.34
C ARG A 102 -4.36 -2.69 -19.92
N TYR A 103 -5.33 -2.40 -19.04
CA TYR A 103 -6.69 -1.98 -19.40
C TYR A 103 -6.87 -0.47 -19.24
N PRO A 104 -7.81 0.13 -19.96
CA PRO A 104 -8.02 1.58 -19.92
C PRO A 104 -8.34 2.09 -18.51
N ILE A 105 -7.61 3.11 -18.08
CA ILE A 105 -7.93 3.89 -16.90
C ILE A 105 -8.84 5.05 -17.33
N GLU A 106 -10.11 4.98 -16.94
CA GLU A 106 -11.12 5.98 -17.32
C GLU A 106 -10.97 7.27 -16.54
N LYS A 107 -10.62 7.13 -15.24
CA LYS A 107 -10.52 8.24 -14.32
C LYS A 107 -9.42 7.99 -13.30
N VAL A 108 -8.68 9.04 -12.97
CA VAL A 108 -7.70 9.04 -11.89
C VAL A 108 -7.93 10.27 -11.00
N GLN A 109 -7.91 10.08 -9.70
CA GLN A 109 -8.06 11.17 -8.75
C GLN A 109 -7.37 10.86 -7.42
N PRO A 110 -6.92 11.90 -6.69
CA PRO A 110 -6.44 11.72 -5.32
C PRO A 110 -7.57 11.38 -4.37
N VAL A 111 -7.32 10.48 -3.43
CA VAL A 111 -8.22 10.29 -2.28
C VAL A 111 -8.10 11.53 -1.40
N LYS A 112 -9.23 12.20 -1.15
CA LYS A 112 -9.30 13.36 -0.28
C LYS A 112 -9.95 13.00 1.05
N PRO A 113 -9.40 13.46 2.19
CA PRO A 113 -10.04 13.25 3.48
C PRO A 113 -11.34 14.07 3.58
N ASP A 114 -12.29 13.57 4.35
CA ASP A 114 -13.50 14.30 4.71
C ASP A 114 -13.18 15.30 5.82
N LEU A 115 -13.04 16.58 5.43
CA LEU A 115 -12.70 17.65 6.35
C LEU A 115 -13.85 17.97 7.33
N GLU A 116 -15.11 17.72 6.96
CA GLU A 116 -16.26 17.93 7.85
C GLU A 116 -16.26 16.90 8.97
N LEU A 117 -16.04 15.63 8.63
CA LEU A 117 -15.90 14.56 9.61
C LEU A 117 -14.70 14.81 10.54
N LEU A 118 -13.54 15.14 9.98
CA LEU A 118 -12.34 15.46 10.77
C LEU A 118 -12.57 16.67 11.68
N SER A 119 -13.25 17.71 11.21
CA SER A 119 -13.59 18.90 12.02
C SER A 119 -14.47 18.57 13.20
N ALA A 120 -15.43 17.65 13.03
CA ALA A 120 -16.30 17.20 14.13
C ALA A 120 -15.52 16.57 15.30
N PHE A 121 -14.28 16.09 15.04
CA PHE A 121 -13.37 15.53 16.04
C PHE A 121 -12.16 16.43 16.34
N ASN A 122 -12.15 17.69 15.87
CA ASN A 122 -11.05 18.65 15.97
C ASN A 122 -9.72 18.14 15.39
N LEU A 123 -9.77 17.43 14.27
CA LEU A 123 -8.62 16.82 13.57
C LEU A 123 -8.33 17.46 12.21
N SER A 124 -9.16 18.37 11.70
CA SER A 124 -9.07 18.94 10.34
C SER A 124 -7.73 19.62 10.06
N ASP A 125 -7.18 20.36 11.02
CA ASP A 125 -5.96 21.14 10.84
C ASP A 125 -4.68 20.30 11.02
N SER A 126 -4.81 19.08 11.55
CA SER A 126 -3.68 18.21 11.90
C SER A 126 -3.52 17.01 10.99
N PHE A 127 -4.52 16.71 10.13
CA PHE A 127 -4.50 15.54 9.30
C PHE A 127 -4.20 15.85 7.83
N SER A 128 -3.27 15.11 7.28
CA SER A 128 -3.07 14.90 5.85
C SER A 128 -2.57 13.48 5.63
N PHE A 129 -2.84 12.89 4.47
CA PHE A 129 -2.18 11.64 4.10
C PHE A 129 -0.67 11.86 3.98
N ASN A 130 0.12 10.95 4.53
CA ASN A 130 1.58 10.97 4.36
C ASN A 130 1.97 10.81 2.89
N ARG A 131 1.23 9.95 2.19
CA ARG A 131 1.27 9.77 0.74
C ARG A 131 -0.18 9.75 0.27
N THR A 132 -0.50 10.62 -0.65
CA THR A 132 -1.86 10.72 -1.18
C THR A 132 -2.24 9.42 -1.89
N PRO A 133 -3.26 8.67 -1.43
CA PRO A 133 -3.65 7.45 -2.12
C PRO A 133 -4.20 7.72 -3.52
N VAL A 134 -3.87 6.83 -4.46
CA VAL A 134 -4.43 6.87 -5.81
C VAL A 134 -5.81 6.21 -5.80
N HIS A 135 -6.79 6.83 -6.43
CA HIS A 135 -8.04 6.21 -6.86
C HIS A 135 -8.09 6.21 -8.39
N ALA A 136 -8.10 5.03 -9.01
CA ALA A 136 -8.21 4.84 -10.45
C ALA A 136 -9.42 3.97 -10.76
N THR A 137 -10.31 4.46 -11.65
CA THR A 137 -11.40 3.66 -12.20
C THR A 137 -10.91 3.02 -13.50
N ILE A 138 -10.89 1.69 -13.56
CA ILE A 138 -10.35 0.89 -14.67
C ILE A 138 -11.45 0.06 -15.28
N THR A 139 -11.58 0.07 -16.62
CA THR A 139 -12.50 -0.82 -17.33
C THR A 139 -11.91 -2.22 -17.45
N LEU A 140 -12.32 -3.11 -16.55
CA LEU A 140 -11.84 -4.49 -16.52
C LEU A 140 -12.78 -5.45 -17.24
N PRO A 141 -12.24 -6.48 -17.92
CA PRO A 141 -13.06 -7.54 -18.53
C PRO A 141 -13.97 -8.19 -17.45
N HIS A 142 -15.23 -8.41 -17.81
CA HIS A 142 -16.25 -9.07 -16.98
C HIS A 142 -16.69 -8.36 -15.69
N LEU A 143 -15.91 -7.40 -15.20
CA LEU A 143 -16.23 -6.58 -14.03
C LEU A 143 -16.77 -5.20 -14.41
N GLY A 144 -16.44 -4.71 -15.62
CA GLY A 144 -16.76 -3.33 -16.00
C GLY A 144 -15.86 -2.32 -15.28
N SER A 145 -16.41 -1.12 -15.06
CA SER A 145 -15.70 -0.06 -14.32
C SER A 145 -15.47 -0.50 -12.88
N THR A 146 -14.21 -0.62 -12.51
CA THR A 146 -13.74 -1.11 -11.21
C THR A 146 -12.86 -0.07 -10.56
N ASP A 147 -13.13 0.27 -9.30
CA ASP A 147 -12.36 1.23 -8.55
C ASP A 147 -11.15 0.55 -7.88
N CYS A 148 -9.96 0.93 -8.35
CA CYS A 148 -8.68 0.46 -7.82
C CYS A 148 -8.03 1.55 -6.98
N TYR A 149 -7.64 1.20 -5.77
CA TYR A 149 -6.97 2.11 -4.83
C TYR A 149 -5.55 1.62 -4.55
N VAL A 150 -4.58 2.53 -4.55
CA VAL A 150 -3.20 2.23 -4.16
C VAL A 150 -2.81 3.08 -2.97
N VAL A 151 -2.29 2.42 -1.93
CA VAL A 151 -1.89 3.04 -0.67
C VAL A 151 -0.45 2.73 -0.29
N HIS A 152 0.13 3.60 0.49
CA HIS A 152 1.31 3.37 1.29
C HIS A 152 1.13 4.12 2.61
N PHE A 153 0.59 3.45 3.62
CA PHE A 153 0.27 4.07 4.91
C PHE A 153 1.54 4.46 5.68
N LYS A 154 1.37 5.34 6.67
CA LYS A 154 2.46 5.82 7.53
C LYS A 154 3.32 4.68 8.05
N SER A 155 4.62 4.76 7.82
CA SER A 155 5.60 3.76 8.28
C SER A 155 5.61 3.63 9.82
N GLN A 156 6.21 2.54 10.32
CA GLN A 156 6.37 2.33 11.76
C GLN A 156 7.45 3.23 12.40
N ARG A 157 8.25 3.93 11.59
CA ARG A 157 9.26 4.85 12.11
C ARG A 157 8.60 5.92 12.97
N PRO A 158 9.15 6.22 14.16
CA PRO A 158 8.63 7.27 15.03
C PRO A 158 8.49 8.61 14.28
N THR A 159 7.38 9.30 14.51
CA THR A 159 7.21 10.67 14.03
C THR A 159 8.18 11.57 14.81
N GLU A 160 8.97 12.35 14.10
CA GLU A 160 9.92 13.26 14.71
C GLU A 160 9.25 14.53 15.25
N PRO A 161 9.79 15.11 16.36
CA PRO A 161 9.30 16.39 16.86
C PRO A 161 9.50 17.50 15.81
N LYS A 162 8.47 18.33 15.61
CA LYS A 162 8.53 19.50 14.70
C LYS A 162 9.39 20.65 15.20
N THR A 163 9.83 20.60 16.46
CA THR A 163 10.67 21.61 17.12
C THR A 163 11.91 20.95 17.69
N GLU A 164 13.01 21.71 17.83
CA GLU A 164 14.21 21.20 18.51
C GLU A 164 13.85 20.53 19.86
N PRO A 165 14.58 19.44 20.22
CA PRO A 165 14.32 18.70 21.45
C PRO A 165 14.21 19.65 22.63
N LEU A 166 13.17 19.49 23.46
CA LEU A 166 13.04 20.20 24.73
C LEU A 166 14.33 20.01 25.52
N LYS A 167 15.16 21.05 25.54
CA LYS A 167 16.33 21.06 26.42
C LYS A 167 15.80 20.87 27.84
N SER A 168 16.29 19.84 28.56
CA SER A 168 15.83 19.52 29.89
C SER A 168 15.74 20.82 30.73
N CYS A 169 14.59 21.07 31.36
CA CYS A 169 14.34 22.27 32.16
C CYS A 169 15.18 22.36 33.46
N SER A 170 16.29 21.66 33.57
CA SER A 170 17.19 21.77 34.71
C SER A 170 18.17 22.93 34.50
N ARG A 171 17.91 24.02 35.22
CA ARG A 171 18.83 25.20 35.36
C ARG A 171 20.11 24.88 36.16
N SER A 172 20.47 23.62 36.37
CA SER A 172 21.68 23.23 37.13
C SER A 172 22.78 22.77 36.19
N ALA A 173 24.01 23.21 36.46
CA ALA A 173 25.23 22.93 35.72
C ALA A 173 25.64 21.46 35.71
N ASP A 174 24.95 20.57 36.44
CA ASP A 174 25.17 19.12 36.50
C ASP A 174 24.18 18.37 35.59
N LYS A 175 24.31 18.54 34.26
CA LYS A 175 23.61 17.68 33.32
C LYS A 175 24.15 16.26 33.40
N LYS A 176 23.39 15.36 34.05
CA LYS A 176 23.67 13.93 33.96
C LYS A 176 23.34 13.44 32.53
N PRO A 177 24.25 12.76 31.83
CA PRO A 177 24.00 12.18 30.48
C PRO A 177 22.73 11.32 30.45
N GLN A 178 22.31 10.76 31.57
CA GLN A 178 21.11 9.95 31.74
C GLN A 178 19.79 10.72 31.54
N SER A 179 19.76 12.05 31.79
CA SER A 179 18.54 12.86 31.59
C SER A 179 18.21 13.02 30.08
N ASP A 180 19.22 13.19 29.25
CA ASP A 180 19.06 13.36 27.83
C ASP A 180 18.63 12.03 27.16
N THR A 181 19.09 10.89 27.65
CA THR A 181 18.68 9.56 27.24
C THR A 181 17.19 9.29 27.51
N LEU A 182 16.70 9.71 28.72
CA LEU A 182 15.29 9.59 29.08
C LEU A 182 14.39 10.48 28.18
N VAL A 183 14.84 11.69 27.86
CA VAL A 183 14.11 12.58 26.95
C VAL A 183 14.00 11.94 25.56
N LYS A 184 15.08 11.40 25.02
CA LYS A 184 15.08 10.68 23.75
C LYS A 184 14.13 9.47 23.76
N LEU A 185 14.19 8.65 24.82
CA LEU A 185 13.28 7.52 25.00
C LEU A 185 11.82 7.94 24.93
N HIS A 186 11.43 8.99 25.67
CA HIS A 186 10.06 9.47 25.68
C HIS A 186 9.64 10.05 24.31
N GLN A 187 10.54 10.73 23.60
CA GLN A 187 10.28 11.23 22.25
C GLN A 187 10.06 10.09 21.25
N GLU A 188 10.90 9.05 21.28
CA GLU A 188 10.73 7.86 20.46
C GLU A 188 9.40 7.14 20.73
N GLN A 189 9.07 6.93 22.00
CA GLN A 189 7.81 6.27 22.40
C GLN A 189 6.59 7.06 21.94
N LEU A 190 6.58 8.37 22.16
CA LEU A 190 5.49 9.24 21.70
C LEU A 190 5.44 9.29 20.18
N GLY A 191 6.58 9.41 19.51
CA GLY A 191 6.67 9.40 18.05
C GLY A 191 6.14 8.11 17.42
N SER A 192 6.45 6.96 18.03
CA SER A 192 5.92 5.65 17.60
C SER A 192 4.41 5.58 17.74
N TRP A 193 3.87 6.09 18.85
CA TRP A 193 2.43 6.16 19.08
C TRP A 193 1.74 7.09 18.08
N LEU A 194 2.31 8.27 17.81
CA LEU A 194 1.79 9.21 16.81
C LEU A 194 1.80 8.60 15.40
N SER A 195 2.79 7.78 15.07
CA SER A 195 2.80 7.05 13.79
C SER A 195 1.65 6.04 13.69
N SER A 196 1.29 5.35 14.77
CA SER A 196 0.12 4.46 14.81
C SER A 196 -1.18 5.23 14.69
N VAL A 197 -1.32 6.37 15.36
CA VAL A 197 -2.50 7.24 15.25
C VAL A 197 -2.65 7.76 13.82
N GLN A 198 -1.58 8.24 13.21
CA GLN A 198 -1.58 8.71 11.82
C GLN A 198 -2.03 7.61 10.86
N ARG A 199 -1.46 6.41 10.97
CA ARG A 199 -1.81 5.27 10.13
C ARG A 199 -3.28 4.86 10.28
N GLY A 200 -3.79 4.84 11.52
CA GLY A 200 -5.19 4.55 11.80
C GLY A 200 -6.14 5.61 11.20
N LEU A 201 -5.78 6.89 11.27
CA LEU A 201 -6.55 7.97 10.64
C LEU A 201 -6.51 7.86 9.11
N GLU A 202 -5.35 7.56 8.52
CA GLU A 202 -5.23 7.34 7.07
C GLU A 202 -6.15 6.20 6.61
N ALA A 203 -6.15 5.06 7.31
CA ALA A 203 -7.01 3.93 7.02
C ALA A 203 -8.50 4.28 7.16
N GLN A 204 -8.88 5.04 8.20
CA GLN A 204 -10.26 5.44 8.43
C GLN A 204 -10.77 6.45 7.38
N MET A 205 -9.96 7.44 7.00
CA MET A 205 -10.34 8.42 5.96
C MET A 205 -10.44 7.74 4.58
N LEU A 206 -9.56 6.79 4.30
CA LEU A 206 -9.66 5.98 3.09
C LEU A 206 -10.93 5.13 3.07
N HIS A 207 -11.25 4.45 4.17
CA HIS A 207 -12.47 3.63 4.28
C HIS A 207 -13.73 4.46 4.03
N GLN A 208 -13.81 5.64 4.66
CA GLN A 208 -14.92 6.55 4.46
C GLN A 208 -15.02 7.01 2.99
N TYR A 209 -13.90 7.34 2.36
CA TYR A 209 -13.86 7.70 0.95
C TYR A 209 -14.33 6.55 0.04
N ILE A 210 -13.81 5.34 0.24
CA ILE A 210 -14.20 4.14 -0.53
C ILE A 210 -15.69 3.84 -0.38
N THR A 211 -16.22 3.86 0.85
CA THR A 211 -17.63 3.59 1.10
C THR A 211 -18.55 4.62 0.46
N ASN A 212 -18.18 5.90 0.49
CA ASN A 212 -18.93 6.98 -0.16
C ASN A 212 -18.91 6.83 -1.70
N GLN A 213 -17.74 6.49 -2.30
CA GLN A 213 -17.65 6.23 -3.73
C GLN A 213 -18.51 5.02 -4.13
N ARG A 214 -18.37 3.91 -3.42
CA ARG A 214 -19.14 2.69 -3.70
C ARG A 214 -20.65 2.90 -3.51
N TYR A 215 -21.06 3.71 -2.53
CA TYR A 215 -22.48 4.08 -2.36
C TYR A 215 -23.06 4.82 -3.57
N GLN A 216 -22.24 5.60 -4.26
CA GLN A 216 -22.66 6.38 -5.44
C GLN A 216 -22.60 5.59 -6.74
N THR A 217 -21.64 4.66 -6.87
CA THR A 217 -21.30 4.01 -8.15
C THR A 217 -21.65 2.54 -8.21
N ASP A 218 -21.72 1.87 -7.05
CA ASP A 218 -21.89 0.41 -6.92
C ASP A 218 -20.76 -0.40 -7.59
N GLN A 219 -19.64 0.23 -7.91
CA GLN A 219 -18.52 -0.39 -8.62
C GLN A 219 -17.75 -1.36 -7.73
N PRO A 220 -17.21 -2.47 -8.29
CA PRO A 220 -16.26 -3.34 -7.60
C PRO A 220 -15.05 -2.55 -7.10
N VAL A 221 -14.49 -2.98 -5.96
CA VAL A 221 -13.35 -2.31 -5.32
C VAL A 221 -12.18 -3.26 -5.16
N VAL A 222 -10.99 -2.78 -5.52
CA VAL A 222 -9.70 -3.42 -5.23
C VAL A 222 -8.81 -2.39 -4.53
N LEU A 223 -8.45 -2.63 -3.28
CA LEU A 223 -7.52 -1.81 -2.50
C LEU A 223 -6.22 -2.58 -2.32
N MET A 224 -5.10 -2.00 -2.75
CA MET A 224 -3.79 -2.65 -2.70
C MET A 224 -2.71 -1.70 -2.19
N GLY A 225 -1.68 -2.24 -1.54
CA GLY A 225 -0.53 -1.45 -1.12
C GLY A 225 0.20 -1.98 0.10
N ASP A 226 1.16 -1.17 0.54
CA ASP A 226 1.90 -1.36 1.78
C ASP A 226 1.15 -0.70 2.95
N PHE A 227 0.69 -1.53 3.88
CA PHE A 227 -0.03 -1.11 5.08
C PHE A 227 0.89 -0.78 6.25
N ASN A 228 2.17 -1.11 6.15
CA ASN A 228 3.20 -0.90 7.17
C ASN A 228 2.90 -1.53 8.55
N LYS A 229 1.85 -2.35 8.64
CA LYS A 229 1.44 -3.15 9.81
C LYS A 229 0.59 -4.33 9.38
N PRO A 230 0.62 -5.44 10.13
CA PRO A 230 -0.32 -6.53 9.90
C PRO A 230 -1.78 -6.09 10.05
N LEU A 231 -2.64 -6.59 9.18
CA LEU A 231 -4.03 -6.16 9.02
C LEU A 231 -4.90 -6.39 10.28
N PHE A 232 -4.50 -7.31 11.16
CA PHE A 232 -5.22 -7.58 12.42
C PHE A 232 -5.02 -6.51 13.50
N HIS A 233 -4.14 -5.53 13.29
CA HIS A 233 -3.91 -4.43 14.23
C HIS A 233 -5.09 -3.47 14.31
N ASP A 234 -5.21 -2.80 15.46
CA ASP A 234 -6.34 -1.90 15.76
C ASP A 234 -6.48 -0.74 14.78
N GLU A 235 -5.38 -0.30 14.18
CA GLU A 235 -5.35 0.74 13.16
C GLU A 235 -6.27 0.43 11.97
N PHE A 236 -6.48 -0.86 11.63
CA PHE A 236 -7.25 -1.28 10.44
C PHE A 236 -8.63 -1.84 10.75
N LYS A 237 -9.03 -1.92 12.03
CA LYS A 237 -10.37 -2.42 12.41
C LYS A 237 -11.49 -1.63 11.74
N GLY A 238 -11.34 -0.30 11.63
CA GLY A 238 -12.30 0.55 10.95
C GLY A 238 -12.39 0.24 9.46
N LEU A 239 -11.27 0.07 8.78
CA LEU A 239 -11.18 -0.24 7.36
C LEU A 239 -11.89 -1.55 7.00
N LEU A 240 -11.87 -2.54 7.89
CA LEU A 240 -12.50 -3.84 7.69
C LEU A 240 -13.93 -3.91 8.27
N SER A 241 -14.39 -2.85 8.94
CA SER A 241 -15.69 -2.83 9.61
C SER A 241 -16.82 -2.64 8.61
N TYR A 242 -17.91 -3.40 8.84
CA TYR A 242 -19.15 -3.30 8.07
C TYR A 242 -20.39 -3.38 8.97
N SER A 243 -20.23 -3.12 10.26
CA SER A 243 -21.34 -3.20 11.20
C SER A 243 -21.26 -2.14 12.31
N LEU A 244 -22.40 -1.63 12.73
CA LEU A 244 -22.53 -0.78 13.89
C LEU A 244 -22.64 -1.63 15.15
N ASN A 245 -21.99 -1.19 16.25
CA ASN A 245 -21.90 -1.98 17.49
C ASN A 245 -23.25 -2.32 18.14
N ARG A 246 -24.32 -1.58 17.82
CA ARG A 246 -25.65 -1.72 18.46
C ARG A 246 -26.80 -1.78 17.47
N ASP A 247 -26.52 -1.92 16.18
CA ASP A 247 -27.54 -1.95 15.14
C ASP A 247 -27.32 -3.13 14.21
N GLU A 248 -27.93 -4.28 14.54
CA GLU A 248 -27.89 -5.47 13.69
C GLU A 248 -28.74 -5.33 12.43
N ALA A 249 -29.77 -4.47 12.43
CA ALA A 249 -30.63 -4.29 11.28
C ALA A 249 -29.90 -3.73 10.06
N SER A 250 -28.92 -2.87 10.29
CA SER A 250 -28.08 -2.29 9.23
C SER A 250 -27.00 -3.25 8.71
N ARG A 251 -26.74 -4.37 9.40
CA ARG A 251 -25.59 -5.25 9.09
C ARG A 251 -25.65 -5.79 7.66
N HIS A 252 -26.83 -6.21 7.20
CA HIS A 252 -26.98 -6.77 5.85
C HIS A 252 -26.66 -5.72 4.78
N TRP A 253 -27.14 -4.50 4.94
CA TRP A 253 -26.87 -3.40 4.03
C TRP A 253 -25.39 -2.96 4.09
N LEU A 254 -24.84 -2.81 5.30
CA LEU A 254 -23.43 -2.42 5.49
C LEU A 254 -22.46 -3.48 4.98
N SER A 255 -22.84 -4.75 4.94
CA SER A 255 -21.98 -5.82 4.40
C SER A 255 -21.64 -5.62 2.91
N HIS A 256 -22.43 -4.83 2.18
CA HIS A 256 -22.17 -4.44 0.81
C HIS A 256 -20.86 -3.63 0.67
N PHE A 257 -20.45 -2.89 1.70
CA PHE A 257 -19.25 -2.07 1.72
C PHE A 257 -18.01 -2.79 2.28
N ARG A 258 -18.16 -4.06 2.65
CA ARG A 258 -17.09 -4.84 3.22
C ARG A 258 -16.00 -5.09 2.20
N LEU A 259 -14.73 -4.90 2.65
CA LEU A 259 -13.54 -5.40 1.98
C LEU A 259 -13.03 -6.64 2.70
N LYS A 260 -12.61 -7.64 1.94
CA LYS A 260 -12.00 -8.88 2.44
C LYS A 260 -10.56 -8.99 1.95
N ASP A 261 -9.70 -9.57 2.77
CA ASP A 261 -8.34 -9.92 2.36
C ASP A 261 -8.39 -11.00 1.28
N SER A 262 -7.67 -10.79 0.20
CA SER A 262 -7.58 -11.75 -0.91
C SER A 262 -6.97 -13.08 -0.49
N TRP A 263 -6.15 -13.12 0.58
CA TRP A 263 -5.70 -14.36 1.20
C TRP A 263 -6.85 -15.18 1.76
N ASP A 264 -7.77 -14.55 2.49
CA ASP A 264 -8.96 -15.20 3.03
C ASP A 264 -9.90 -15.66 1.90
N LEU A 265 -10.05 -14.83 0.84
CA LEU A 265 -10.85 -15.20 -0.34
C LEU A 265 -10.26 -16.41 -1.09
N TYR A 266 -8.95 -16.49 -1.20
CA TYR A 266 -8.26 -17.63 -1.80
C TYR A 266 -8.54 -18.93 -1.01
N HIS A 267 -8.42 -18.88 0.32
CA HIS A 267 -8.62 -20.05 1.18
C HIS A 267 -10.07 -20.53 1.26
N GLN A 268 -11.05 -19.68 0.91
CA GLN A 268 -12.45 -20.12 0.81
C GLN A 268 -12.68 -21.15 -0.30
N LEU A 269 -11.82 -21.17 -1.33
CA LEU A 269 -11.88 -22.10 -2.45
C LEU A 269 -10.90 -23.28 -2.30
N HIS A 270 -9.88 -23.13 -1.47
CA HIS A 270 -8.76 -24.04 -1.35
C HIS A 270 -8.67 -24.55 0.10
N GLU A 271 -9.74 -25.21 0.59
CA GLU A 271 -9.81 -25.73 1.95
C GLU A 271 -8.68 -26.76 2.26
N GLU A 272 -8.15 -27.42 1.24
CA GLU A 272 -7.01 -28.35 1.34
C GLU A 272 -5.73 -27.62 1.79
N ASP A 273 -5.61 -26.32 1.50
CA ASP A 273 -4.46 -25.48 1.81
C ASP A 273 -4.59 -24.75 3.17
N LEU A 274 -5.59 -25.05 3.98
CA LEU A 274 -5.84 -24.40 5.29
C LEU A 274 -4.66 -24.50 6.28
N LEU A 275 -3.72 -25.42 6.03
CA LEU A 275 -2.48 -25.55 6.81
C LEU A 275 -1.33 -24.69 6.26
N GLU A 276 -1.49 -24.09 5.08
CA GLU A 276 -0.48 -23.21 4.51
C GLU A 276 -0.42 -21.89 5.31
N GLN A 277 0.76 -21.59 5.82
CA GLN A 277 0.99 -20.32 6.50
C GLN A 277 1.22 -19.24 5.46
N ARG A 278 0.55 -18.09 5.64
CA ARG A 278 0.79 -16.92 4.80
C ARG A 278 2.25 -16.51 4.89
N LYS A 279 2.90 -16.40 3.75
CA LYS A 279 4.29 -15.93 3.67
C LYS A 279 4.39 -14.47 4.08
N PRO A 280 5.41 -14.11 4.89
CA PRO A 280 5.73 -12.72 5.16
C PRO A 280 6.06 -11.94 3.88
N THR A 281 5.72 -10.66 3.88
CA THR A 281 6.10 -9.78 2.77
C THR A 281 7.27 -8.85 3.10
N HIS A 282 7.68 -8.77 4.35
CA HIS A 282 8.83 -7.99 4.79
C HIS A 282 9.47 -8.68 6.01
N TYR A 283 10.81 -8.55 6.13
CA TYR A 283 11.57 -9.13 7.23
C TYR A 283 12.40 -8.06 7.96
N TYR A 284 12.30 -8.06 9.29
CA TYR A 284 13.20 -7.33 10.16
C TYR A 284 14.08 -8.34 10.91
N GLY A 285 15.31 -8.50 10.47
CA GLY A 285 16.15 -9.61 10.92
C GLY A 285 15.51 -10.95 10.58
N ALA A 286 15.30 -11.81 11.59
CA ALA A 286 14.66 -13.10 11.43
C ALA A 286 13.11 -13.07 11.58
N SER A 287 12.55 -11.91 11.89
CA SER A 287 11.09 -11.76 12.10
C SER A 287 10.41 -11.31 10.83
N GLY A 288 9.58 -12.18 10.26
CA GLY A 288 8.76 -11.87 9.09
C GLY A 288 7.40 -11.27 9.48
N SER A 289 6.90 -10.35 8.68
CA SER A 289 5.60 -9.72 8.82
C SER A 289 4.92 -9.58 7.45
N VAL A 290 3.59 -9.71 7.43
CA VAL A 290 2.80 -9.37 6.25
C VAL A 290 2.45 -7.90 6.35
N LEU A 291 2.93 -7.09 5.42
CA LEU A 291 2.69 -5.65 5.37
C LEU A 291 1.95 -5.24 4.09
N ASP A 292 2.05 -6.04 3.03
CA ASP A 292 1.48 -5.79 1.72
C ASP A 292 0.21 -6.60 1.53
N TYR A 293 -0.88 -5.91 1.15
CA TYR A 293 -2.22 -6.49 1.08
C TYR A 293 -2.94 -6.10 -0.21
N ILE A 294 -3.83 -6.99 -0.64
CA ILE A 294 -4.86 -6.71 -1.65
C ILE A 294 -6.20 -7.07 -1.03
N LEU A 295 -7.03 -6.04 -0.78
CA LEU A 295 -8.38 -6.21 -0.25
C LEU A 295 -9.39 -6.01 -1.37
N MET A 296 -10.45 -6.81 -1.36
CA MET A 296 -11.41 -6.87 -2.45
C MET A 296 -12.85 -6.83 -1.93
N SER A 297 -13.74 -6.27 -2.72
CA SER A 297 -15.17 -6.20 -2.44
C SER A 297 -15.92 -7.51 -2.73
N ASN A 298 -17.22 -7.53 -2.47
CA ASN A 298 -18.05 -8.73 -2.51
C ASN A 298 -18.13 -9.39 -3.90
N GLU A 299 -17.82 -8.69 -4.98
CA GLU A 299 -17.79 -9.22 -6.35
C GLU A 299 -16.71 -10.29 -6.54
N PHE A 300 -15.74 -10.37 -5.62
CA PHE A 300 -14.67 -11.37 -5.59
C PHE A 300 -14.86 -12.45 -4.53
N ASP A 301 -15.95 -12.39 -3.76
CA ASP A 301 -16.24 -13.30 -2.66
C ASP A 301 -17.16 -14.42 -3.10
N CYS A 302 -16.63 -15.63 -3.30
CA CYS A 302 -17.40 -16.79 -3.77
C CYS A 302 -18.58 -17.18 -2.85
N GLN A 303 -18.57 -16.74 -1.57
CA GLN A 303 -19.67 -16.95 -0.63
C GLN A 303 -20.81 -15.93 -0.83
N ASN A 304 -20.58 -14.89 -1.63
CA ASN A 304 -21.62 -13.91 -1.94
C ASN A 304 -22.36 -14.31 -3.21
N SER A 305 -23.69 -14.23 -3.18
CA SER A 305 -24.55 -14.55 -4.34
C SER A 305 -24.36 -13.60 -5.53
N SER A 306 -23.87 -12.38 -5.29
CA SER A 306 -23.55 -11.39 -6.33
C SER A 306 -22.11 -11.46 -6.83
N SER A 307 -21.34 -12.46 -6.41
CA SER A 307 -19.95 -12.62 -6.84
C SER A 307 -19.86 -12.87 -8.34
N LEU A 308 -19.02 -12.10 -9.00
CA LEU A 308 -18.72 -12.21 -10.43
C LEU A 308 -17.44 -13.00 -10.70
N MET A 309 -16.52 -12.96 -9.75
CA MET A 309 -15.20 -13.60 -9.82
C MET A 309 -14.87 -14.29 -8.51
N GLU A 310 -13.89 -15.18 -8.56
CA GLU A 310 -13.36 -15.89 -7.39
C GLU A 310 -11.84 -15.89 -7.44
N ILE A 311 -11.18 -15.98 -6.27
CA ILE A 311 -9.72 -15.90 -6.18
C ILE A 311 -9.12 -17.29 -6.37
N SER A 312 -8.61 -17.54 -7.57
CA SER A 312 -8.05 -18.82 -7.98
C SER A 312 -6.56 -18.99 -7.67
N ARG A 313 -5.83 -17.90 -7.41
CA ARG A 313 -4.40 -17.95 -7.08
C ARG A 313 -4.00 -16.79 -6.20
N TYR A 314 -3.18 -17.08 -5.19
CA TYR A 314 -2.48 -16.11 -4.37
C TYR A 314 -0.97 -16.40 -4.44
N THR A 315 -0.17 -15.41 -4.81
CA THR A 315 1.28 -15.57 -5.02
C THR A 315 2.03 -14.52 -4.22
N VAL A 316 3.07 -14.94 -3.51
CA VAL A 316 4.04 -14.07 -2.86
C VAL A 316 5.40 -14.36 -3.47
N LEU A 317 5.94 -13.39 -4.22
CA LEU A 317 7.29 -13.46 -4.78
C LEU A 317 8.26 -12.92 -3.72
N ASP A 318 8.85 -13.83 -2.93
CA ASP A 318 9.65 -13.55 -1.74
C ASP A 318 11.08 -14.09 -1.80
N HIS A 319 11.48 -14.73 -2.91
CA HIS A 319 12.76 -15.41 -3.03
C HIS A 319 13.96 -14.50 -2.74
N HIS A 320 13.94 -13.28 -3.24
CA HIS A 320 14.96 -12.26 -3.01
C HIS A 320 15.11 -11.84 -1.54
N LEU A 321 14.12 -12.10 -0.69
CA LEU A 321 14.16 -11.80 0.75
C LEU A 321 14.74 -12.96 1.57
N ILE A 322 14.42 -14.21 1.21
CA ILE A 322 14.74 -15.37 2.01
C ILE A 322 15.97 -16.15 1.53
N ASN A 323 16.28 -16.05 0.23
CA ASN A 323 17.43 -16.72 -0.39
C ASN A 323 18.00 -15.88 -1.55
N PRO A 324 18.45 -14.63 -1.28
CA PRO A 324 18.88 -13.71 -2.32
C PRO A 324 20.12 -14.21 -3.06
N SER A 325 20.12 -14.08 -4.38
CA SER A 325 21.31 -14.19 -5.20
C SER A 325 22.04 -12.84 -5.23
N PHE A 326 23.28 -12.80 -4.79
CA PHE A 326 24.07 -11.56 -4.77
C PHE A 326 24.14 -10.86 -6.15
N GLU A 327 24.24 -11.65 -7.22
CA GLU A 327 24.34 -11.09 -8.58
C GLU A 327 23.03 -10.52 -9.11
N HIS A 328 21.90 -11.14 -8.75
CA HIS A 328 20.57 -10.80 -9.29
C HIS A 328 19.75 -9.91 -8.37
N ASP A 329 19.81 -10.15 -7.04
CA ASP A 329 18.86 -9.55 -6.09
C ASP A 329 19.43 -8.37 -5.30
N GLN A 330 20.68 -7.97 -5.52
CA GLN A 330 21.37 -6.91 -4.77
C GLN A 330 20.59 -5.56 -4.79
N PHE A 331 19.94 -5.25 -5.90
CA PHE A 331 19.16 -4.02 -6.08
C PHE A 331 17.65 -4.29 -6.25
N SER A 332 17.17 -5.38 -5.67
CA SER A 332 15.75 -5.72 -5.59
C SER A 332 14.99 -4.76 -4.66
N THR A 333 14.05 -5.26 -3.93
CA THR A 333 13.29 -4.55 -2.89
C THR A 333 13.41 -5.30 -1.57
N ASP A 334 13.10 -4.64 -0.46
CA ASP A 334 12.97 -5.24 0.87
C ASP A 334 11.54 -5.74 1.16
N HIS A 335 10.63 -5.65 0.17
CA HIS A 335 9.29 -6.20 0.22
C HIS A 335 9.10 -7.33 -0.80
N ALA A 336 8.32 -8.34 -0.44
CA ALA A 336 7.81 -9.32 -1.40
C ALA A 336 6.71 -8.70 -2.27
N ILE A 337 6.60 -9.17 -3.51
CA ILE A 337 5.51 -8.77 -4.38
C ILE A 337 4.33 -9.71 -4.15
N VAL A 338 3.16 -9.15 -3.83
CA VAL A 338 1.92 -9.93 -3.69
C VAL A 338 1.13 -9.81 -4.98
N ALA A 339 0.73 -10.96 -5.54
CA ALA A 339 -0.11 -11.03 -6.74
C ALA A 339 -1.30 -11.97 -6.50
N VAL A 340 -2.45 -11.56 -7.03
CA VAL A 340 -3.73 -12.28 -6.85
C VAL A 340 -4.40 -12.40 -8.21
N THR A 341 -4.78 -13.63 -8.58
CA THR A 341 -5.52 -13.90 -9.80
C THR A 341 -6.98 -14.19 -9.45
N ALA A 342 -7.87 -13.36 -9.98
CA ALA A 342 -9.30 -13.56 -9.97
C ALA A 342 -9.74 -14.21 -11.27
N HIS A 343 -10.58 -15.25 -11.19
CA HIS A 343 -11.15 -15.98 -12.32
C HIS A 343 -12.67 -15.77 -12.36
N ILE A 344 -13.24 -15.76 -13.56
CA ILE A 344 -14.71 -15.69 -13.69
C ILE A 344 -15.32 -16.90 -13.01
N ARG A 345 -16.32 -16.66 -12.18
CA ARG A 345 -17.09 -17.71 -11.55
C ARG A 345 -17.93 -18.44 -12.61
N GLU A 346 -17.76 -19.74 -12.72
CA GLU A 346 -18.64 -20.59 -13.51
C GLU A 346 -20.01 -20.69 -12.82
N ALA A 347 -21.10 -20.48 -13.60
CA ALA A 347 -22.47 -20.44 -13.10
C ALA A 347 -22.98 -21.83 -12.68
#